data_f3f6096154c4c7c705513f1afb95146f
#
_entry.id   f3f6096154c4c7c705513f1afb95146f
#
_cell.length_a   1.000
_cell.length_b   1.000
_cell.length_c   1.000
_cell.angle_alpha   90.00
_cell.angle_beta   90.00
_cell.angle_gamma   90.00
#
_symmetry.space_group_name_H-M   'P 1'
#
loop_
_entity.id
_entity.type
_entity.pdbx_description
1 polymer ?
#
loop_
_entity_poly.entity_id
_entity_poly.type
_entity_poly.pdbx_seq_one_letter_code
_entity_poly.pdbx_strand_id
1 'polypeptide(L)'
;MRRAICSGSFDPVTMGHIDIFERASLMFDELIVCVFNNVQKKPFLPVEKRTALIEEAVRHLPNVKVDSFSGLVTKYMEDHEAHIIVRGVRSVKDLEYEQNEAYMLRHLDKRLDTVFLLTRPEYSFVSSSGIRELVLFGADIHGLVPECVEKAILEHQLRA
;
A
#
# COMPACT_ATOMS: atom_id res chain seq x y z
N MET A 1 -0.95 17.03 -15.83
CA MET A 1 -0.24 15.91 -15.18
C MET A 1 -1.27 15.00 -14.52
N ARG A 2 -1.30 13.73 -14.92
CA ARG A 2 -2.21 12.72 -14.35
C ARG A 2 -1.57 12.12 -13.11
N ARG A 3 -1.99 12.58 -11.94
CA ARG A 3 -1.51 12.11 -10.65
C ARG A 3 -2.51 11.15 -10.02
N ALA A 4 -2.02 10.05 -9.44
CA ALA A 4 -2.82 9.13 -8.66
C ALA A 4 -2.19 8.85 -7.29
N ILE A 5 -3.00 8.43 -6.34
CA ILE A 5 -2.57 8.04 -5.00
C ILE A 5 -2.91 6.58 -4.78
N CYS A 6 -1.95 5.83 -4.27
CA CYS A 6 -2.17 4.48 -3.75
C CYS A 6 -1.98 4.52 -2.23
N SER A 7 -3.06 4.54 -1.48
CA SER A 7 -3.02 4.64 -0.01
C SER A 7 -3.25 3.29 0.65
N GLY A 8 -2.56 3.05 1.76
CA GLY A 8 -2.74 1.85 2.57
C GLY A 8 -1.86 1.88 3.81
N SER A 9 -2.08 0.94 4.73
CA SER A 9 -1.23 0.83 5.91
C SER A 9 0.14 0.19 5.60
N PHE A 10 0.21 -0.70 4.60
CA PHE A 10 1.44 -1.36 4.14
C PHE A 10 2.30 -1.87 5.32
N ASP A 11 1.72 -2.69 6.17
CA ASP A 11 2.29 -3.12 7.44
C ASP A 11 2.46 -4.65 7.56
N PRO A 12 3.44 -5.25 6.85
CA PRO A 12 4.39 -4.62 5.93
C PRO A 12 3.88 -4.51 4.48
N VAL A 13 4.61 -3.79 3.64
CA VAL A 13 4.44 -3.85 2.19
C VAL A 13 4.78 -5.26 1.68
N THR A 14 4.02 -5.76 0.71
CA THR A 14 4.16 -7.12 0.13
C THR A 14 4.46 -7.05 -1.37
N MET A 15 4.85 -8.18 -1.97
CA MET A 15 5.05 -8.25 -3.43
C MET A 15 3.76 -7.98 -4.20
N GLY A 16 2.60 -8.28 -3.62
CA GLY A 16 1.31 -7.90 -4.22
C GLY A 16 1.12 -6.38 -4.29
N HIS A 17 1.57 -5.63 -3.29
CA HIS A 17 1.56 -4.17 -3.32
C HIS A 17 2.55 -3.63 -4.36
N ILE A 18 3.75 -4.19 -4.43
CA ILE A 18 4.77 -3.78 -5.42
C ILE A 18 4.25 -3.98 -6.85
N ASP A 19 3.62 -5.11 -7.15
CA ASP A 19 2.97 -5.35 -8.45
C ASP A 19 1.98 -4.23 -8.83
N ILE A 20 1.16 -3.82 -7.89
CA ILE A 20 0.20 -2.72 -8.11
C ILE A 20 0.92 -1.38 -8.33
N PHE A 21 1.95 -1.06 -7.54
CA PHE A 21 2.71 0.18 -7.69
C PHE A 21 3.42 0.27 -9.05
N GLU A 22 4.07 -0.81 -9.48
CA GLU A 22 4.73 -0.90 -10.78
C GLU A 22 3.75 -0.66 -11.93
N ARG A 23 2.61 -1.36 -11.91
CA ARG A 23 1.60 -1.25 -12.97
C ARG A 23 0.90 0.09 -12.96
N ALA A 24 0.59 0.64 -11.79
CA ALA A 24 0.00 1.97 -11.67
C ALA A 24 0.99 3.06 -12.13
N SER A 25 2.28 2.92 -11.85
CA SER A 25 3.29 3.88 -12.30
C SER A 25 3.37 4.02 -13.83
N LEU A 26 3.00 2.97 -14.58
CA LEU A 26 2.91 3.02 -16.05
C LEU A 26 1.65 3.73 -16.57
N MET A 27 0.63 3.90 -15.73
CA MET A 27 -0.66 4.48 -16.12
C MET A 27 -0.76 5.97 -15.86
N PHE A 28 0.06 6.48 -14.92
CA PHE A 28 0.01 7.86 -14.46
C PHE A 28 1.36 8.56 -14.61
N ASP A 29 1.33 9.88 -14.77
CA ASP A 29 2.54 10.68 -14.87
C ASP A 29 3.29 10.73 -13.52
N GLU A 30 2.53 10.69 -12.41
CA GLU A 30 3.05 10.59 -11.05
C GLU A 30 2.13 9.69 -10.20
N LEU A 31 2.72 8.74 -9.47
CA LEU A 31 2.05 7.94 -8.46
C LEU A 31 2.59 8.30 -7.08
N ILE A 32 1.72 8.62 -6.13
CA ILE A 32 2.08 8.81 -4.73
C ILE A 32 1.62 7.57 -3.95
N VAL A 33 2.57 6.81 -3.43
CA VAL A 33 2.29 5.73 -2.47
C VAL A 33 2.24 6.35 -1.07
N CYS A 34 1.05 6.41 -0.50
CA CYS A 34 0.81 7.08 0.78
C CYS A 34 0.59 6.08 1.90
N VAL A 35 1.52 6.02 2.84
CA VAL A 35 1.43 5.16 4.03
C VAL A 35 0.47 5.80 5.02
N PHE A 36 -0.72 5.20 5.18
CA PHE A 36 -1.69 5.67 6.16
C PHE A 36 -1.28 5.26 7.57
N ASN A 37 -1.17 6.23 8.46
CA ASN A 37 -0.88 6.01 9.86
C ASN A 37 -2.15 6.12 10.72
N ASN A 38 -2.69 4.96 11.12
CA ASN A 38 -3.80 4.93 12.07
C ASN A 38 -3.25 5.01 13.50
N VAL A 39 -3.33 6.20 14.10
CA VAL A 39 -2.82 6.46 15.47
C VAL A 39 -3.56 5.69 16.57
N GLN A 40 -4.72 5.10 16.27
CA GLN A 40 -5.50 4.31 17.23
C GLN A 40 -5.11 2.82 17.25
N LYS A 41 -4.32 2.36 16.28
CA LYS A 41 -3.89 0.96 16.18
C LYS A 41 -2.39 0.83 16.47
N LYS A 42 -2.02 -0.21 17.23
CA LYS A 42 -0.60 -0.57 17.38
C LYS A 42 -0.11 -1.19 16.06
N PRO A 43 0.82 -0.55 15.34
CA PRO A 43 1.35 -1.08 14.11
C PRO A 43 2.33 -2.23 14.38
N PHE A 44 2.55 -3.10 13.38
CA PHE A 44 3.62 -4.08 13.38
C PHE A 44 4.99 -3.42 13.18
N LEU A 45 5.08 -2.50 12.20
CA LEU A 45 6.24 -1.65 11.98
C LEU A 45 5.86 -0.17 12.15
N PRO A 46 6.72 0.67 12.76
CA PRO A 46 6.51 2.11 12.83
C PRO A 46 6.30 2.73 11.44
N VAL A 47 5.55 3.83 11.35
CA VAL A 47 5.22 4.47 10.05
C VAL A 47 6.48 4.88 9.28
N GLU A 48 7.47 5.42 9.97
CA GLU A 48 8.76 5.81 9.39
C GLU A 48 9.49 4.63 8.75
N LYS A 49 9.44 3.47 9.41
CA LYS A 49 10.05 2.23 8.89
C LYS A 49 9.30 1.71 7.68
N ARG A 50 7.96 1.71 7.71
CA ARG A 50 7.12 1.31 6.57
C ARG A 50 7.38 2.19 5.35
N THR A 51 7.44 3.51 5.54
CA THR A 51 7.71 4.49 4.49
C THR A 51 9.09 4.25 3.87
N ALA A 52 10.15 4.15 4.69
CA ALA A 52 11.51 3.89 4.21
C ALA A 52 11.64 2.56 3.45
N LEU A 53 10.96 1.51 3.89
CA LEU A 53 10.97 0.20 3.20
C LEU A 53 10.28 0.27 1.83
N ILE A 54 9.19 1.03 1.71
CA ILE A 54 8.53 1.25 0.42
C ILE A 54 9.44 2.08 -0.50
N GLU A 55 10.05 3.17 0.00
CA GLU A 55 11.00 3.98 -0.78
C GLU A 55 12.12 3.13 -1.37
N GLU A 56 12.71 2.24 -0.55
CA GLU A 56 13.74 1.32 -1.01
C GLU A 56 13.20 0.34 -2.07
N ALA A 57 12.02 -0.24 -1.83
CA ALA A 57 11.43 -1.23 -2.73
C ALA A 57 11.04 -0.65 -4.09
N VAL A 58 10.64 0.64 -4.15
CA VAL A 58 10.18 1.29 -5.39
C VAL A 58 11.21 2.24 -6.02
N ARG A 59 12.44 2.29 -5.51
CA ARG A 59 13.50 3.20 -5.99
C ARG A 59 13.79 3.12 -7.50
N HIS A 60 13.43 2.01 -8.12
CA HIS A 60 13.56 1.79 -9.57
C HIS A 60 12.43 2.45 -10.39
N LEU A 61 11.42 3.00 -9.74
CA LEU A 61 10.26 3.66 -10.36
C LEU A 61 10.42 5.19 -10.25
N PRO A 62 10.88 5.88 -11.32
CA PRO A 62 11.27 7.29 -11.21
C PRO A 62 10.11 8.27 -10.98
N ASN A 63 8.88 7.86 -11.31
CA ASN A 63 7.68 8.66 -11.14
C ASN A 63 6.83 8.26 -9.92
N VAL A 64 7.37 7.41 -9.05
CA VAL A 64 6.73 7.03 -7.78
C VAL A 64 7.34 7.84 -6.64
N LYS A 65 6.49 8.51 -5.88
CA LYS A 65 6.83 9.17 -4.62
C LYS A 65 6.22 8.40 -3.46
N VAL A 66 6.90 8.41 -2.34
CA VAL A 66 6.39 7.77 -1.12
C VAL A 66 6.22 8.85 -0.06
N ASP A 67 5.10 8.79 0.64
CA ASP A 67 4.78 9.73 1.70
C ASP A 67 3.99 9.02 2.82
N SER A 68 3.82 9.66 3.95
CA SER A 68 3.00 9.16 5.05
C SER A 68 1.98 10.20 5.48
N PHE A 69 0.81 9.72 5.91
CA PHE A 69 -0.30 10.59 6.22
C PHE A 69 -1.13 10.05 7.40
N SER A 70 -1.61 10.98 8.22
CA SER A 70 -2.60 10.71 9.27
C SER A 70 -3.78 11.65 9.07
N GLY A 71 -5.00 11.11 9.00
CA GLY A 71 -6.21 11.90 8.84
C GLY A 71 -7.10 11.43 7.69
N LEU A 72 -7.85 12.34 7.10
CA LEU A 72 -8.82 12.03 6.05
C LEU A 72 -8.13 11.97 4.68
N VAL A 73 -8.26 10.85 4.00
CA VAL A 73 -7.65 10.62 2.66
C VAL A 73 -8.10 11.70 1.66
N THR A 74 -9.36 12.14 1.71
CA THR A 74 -9.89 13.20 0.83
C THR A 74 -9.14 14.50 0.99
N LYS A 75 -8.77 14.88 2.23
CA LYS A 75 -7.97 16.07 2.49
C LYS A 75 -6.54 15.94 1.93
N TYR A 76 -5.93 14.78 2.12
CA TYR A 76 -4.62 14.49 1.55
C TYR A 76 -4.65 14.59 0.02
N MET A 77 -5.69 14.06 -0.62
CA MET A 77 -5.85 14.13 -2.08
C MET A 77 -6.02 15.57 -2.58
N GLU A 78 -6.80 16.38 -1.88
CA GLU A 78 -6.97 17.80 -2.20
C GLU A 78 -5.65 18.56 -2.12
N ASP A 79 -4.89 18.38 -1.03
CA ASP A 79 -3.60 19.03 -0.82
C ASP A 79 -2.54 18.65 -1.88
N HIS A 80 -2.69 17.47 -2.50
CA HIS A 80 -1.81 16.96 -3.55
C HIS A 80 -2.38 17.13 -4.96
N GLU A 81 -3.53 17.80 -5.12
CA GLU A 81 -4.22 17.96 -6.41
C GLU A 81 -4.42 16.65 -7.16
N ALA A 82 -4.72 15.57 -6.41
CA ALA A 82 -4.98 14.25 -6.95
C ALA A 82 -6.48 13.91 -6.88
N HIS A 83 -7.01 13.29 -7.93
CA HIS A 83 -8.42 12.93 -8.02
C HIS A 83 -8.64 11.44 -8.23
N ILE A 84 -7.58 10.66 -8.40
CA ILE A 84 -7.64 9.23 -8.63
C ILE A 84 -6.96 8.48 -7.49
N ILE A 85 -7.69 7.50 -6.93
CA ILE A 85 -7.13 6.51 -6.01
C ILE A 85 -6.96 5.19 -6.76
N VAL A 86 -5.79 4.57 -6.61
CA VAL A 86 -5.53 3.21 -7.11
C VAL A 86 -5.65 2.23 -5.96
N ARG A 87 -6.41 1.16 -6.19
CA ARG A 87 -6.59 0.05 -5.24
C ARG A 87 -6.29 -1.28 -5.90
N GLY A 88 -5.48 -2.11 -5.24
CA GLY A 88 -5.29 -3.49 -5.62
C GLY A 88 -6.42 -4.36 -5.07
N VAL A 89 -6.94 -5.28 -5.87
CA VAL A 89 -7.95 -6.25 -5.45
C VAL A 89 -7.49 -7.67 -5.79
N ARG A 90 -7.63 -8.59 -4.85
CA ARG A 90 -7.18 -9.99 -4.98
C ARG A 90 -8.36 -10.95 -5.19
N SER A 91 -9.54 -10.56 -4.74
CA SER A 91 -10.73 -11.40 -4.74
C SER A 91 -12.01 -10.56 -4.85
N VAL A 92 -13.13 -11.23 -5.11
CA VAL A 92 -14.45 -10.59 -5.10
C VAL A 92 -14.75 -9.95 -3.74
N LYS A 93 -14.35 -10.60 -2.64
CA LYS A 93 -14.53 -10.07 -1.29
C LYS A 93 -13.74 -8.77 -1.08
N ASP A 94 -12.50 -8.70 -1.55
CA ASP A 94 -11.71 -7.46 -1.51
C ASP A 94 -12.42 -6.37 -2.34
N LEU A 95 -12.91 -6.73 -3.54
CA LEU A 95 -13.60 -5.78 -4.41
C LEU A 95 -14.85 -5.19 -3.76
N GLU A 96 -15.68 -6.01 -3.09
CA GLU A 96 -16.86 -5.53 -2.37
C GLU A 96 -16.50 -4.53 -1.27
N TYR A 97 -15.44 -4.82 -0.51
CA TYR A 97 -14.95 -3.91 0.52
C TYR A 97 -14.45 -2.59 -0.08
N GLU A 98 -13.56 -2.67 -1.06
CA GLU A 98 -12.96 -1.50 -1.72
C GLU A 98 -13.99 -0.66 -2.49
N GLN A 99 -15.03 -1.29 -3.02
CA GLN A 99 -16.14 -0.59 -3.68
C GLN A 99 -16.91 0.28 -2.68
N ASN A 100 -17.19 -0.22 -1.48
CA ASN A 100 -17.85 0.57 -0.44
C ASN A 100 -16.99 1.77 0.00
N GLU A 101 -15.68 1.58 0.15
CA GLU A 101 -14.74 2.66 0.43
C GLU A 101 -14.73 3.71 -0.72
N ALA A 102 -14.72 3.26 -1.98
CA ALA A 102 -14.76 4.14 -3.14
C ALA A 102 -16.03 5.00 -3.18
N TYR A 103 -17.18 4.41 -2.87
CA TYR A 103 -18.45 5.14 -2.82
C TYR A 103 -18.47 6.16 -1.69
N MET A 104 -17.91 5.83 -0.52
CA MET A 104 -17.80 6.76 0.60
C MET A 104 -16.88 7.93 0.26
N LEU A 105 -15.73 7.69 -0.33
CA LEU A 105 -14.81 8.75 -0.77
C LEU A 105 -15.47 9.68 -1.79
N ARG A 106 -16.16 9.11 -2.79
CA ARG A 106 -16.88 9.91 -3.79
C ARG A 106 -18.09 10.66 -3.21
N HIS A 107 -18.69 10.17 -2.13
CA HIS A 107 -19.73 10.91 -1.40
C HIS A 107 -19.15 12.15 -0.72
N LEU A 108 -17.95 12.05 -0.15
CA LEU A 108 -17.24 13.16 0.51
C LEU A 108 -16.71 14.19 -0.50
N ASP A 109 -16.18 13.74 -1.63
CA ASP A 109 -15.75 14.60 -2.72
C ASP A 109 -16.09 13.96 -4.09
N LYS A 110 -17.03 14.56 -4.79
CA LYS A 110 -17.54 14.06 -6.09
C LYS A 110 -16.50 14.08 -7.21
N ARG A 111 -15.37 14.78 -7.03
CA ARG A 111 -14.26 14.83 -7.99
C ARG A 111 -13.39 13.57 -7.93
N LEU A 112 -13.49 12.80 -6.82
CA LEU A 112 -12.67 11.61 -6.63
C LEU A 112 -13.24 10.41 -7.39
N ASP A 113 -12.34 9.61 -7.94
CA ASP A 113 -12.66 8.32 -8.54
C ASP A 113 -11.62 7.27 -8.16
N THR A 114 -11.99 5.99 -8.32
CA THR A 114 -11.14 4.87 -7.92
C THR A 114 -10.88 3.95 -9.10
N VAL A 115 -9.63 3.60 -9.30
CA VAL A 115 -9.17 2.59 -10.27
C VAL A 115 -8.82 1.31 -9.51
N PHE A 116 -9.47 0.22 -9.85
CA PHE A 116 -9.17 -1.10 -9.32
C PHE A 116 -8.23 -1.86 -10.25
N LEU A 117 -7.12 -2.34 -9.72
CA LEU A 117 -6.17 -3.21 -10.41
C LEU A 117 -6.23 -4.61 -9.80
N LEU A 118 -6.46 -5.61 -10.62
CA LEU A 118 -6.39 -7.00 -10.16
C LEU A 118 -4.94 -7.37 -9.86
N THR A 119 -4.69 -7.83 -8.64
CA THR A 119 -3.40 -8.39 -8.25
C THR A 119 -3.09 -9.61 -9.12
N ARG A 120 -1.83 -9.77 -9.54
CA ARG A 120 -1.42 -10.94 -10.30
C ARG A 120 -1.71 -12.22 -9.52
N PRO A 121 -2.06 -13.33 -10.23
CA PRO A 121 -2.42 -14.60 -9.58
C PRO A 121 -1.38 -15.13 -8.60
N GLU A 122 -0.10 -14.97 -8.90
CA GLU A 122 1.02 -15.40 -8.06
C GLU A 122 1.10 -14.67 -6.70
N TYR A 123 0.44 -13.52 -6.56
CA TYR A 123 0.38 -12.74 -5.31
C TYR A 123 -1.03 -12.64 -4.72
N SER A 124 -2.01 -13.29 -5.31
CA SER A 124 -3.42 -13.18 -4.91
C SER A 124 -3.71 -13.66 -3.48
N PHE A 125 -2.87 -14.56 -2.95
CA PHE A 125 -2.97 -15.08 -1.58
C PHE A 125 -2.14 -14.29 -0.56
N VAL A 126 -1.31 -13.32 -1.01
CA VAL A 126 -0.42 -12.56 -0.14
C VAL A 126 -1.15 -11.37 0.46
N SER A 127 -1.11 -11.24 1.78
CA SER A 127 -1.64 -10.08 2.51
C SER A 127 -0.70 -9.67 3.63
N SER A 128 -0.74 -8.40 4.05
CA SER A 128 0.05 -7.94 5.19
C SER A 128 -0.28 -8.70 6.47
N SER A 129 -1.56 -8.98 6.73
CA SER A 129 -1.97 -9.80 7.87
C SER A 129 -1.46 -11.23 7.80
N GLY A 130 -1.48 -11.85 6.62
CA GLY A 130 -0.91 -13.17 6.38
C GLY A 130 0.60 -13.19 6.62
N ILE A 131 1.33 -12.17 6.14
CA ILE A 131 2.77 -12.03 6.42
C ILE A 131 3.04 -11.92 7.92
N ARG A 132 2.29 -11.10 8.65
CA ARG A 132 2.46 -10.98 10.12
C ARG A 132 2.21 -12.31 10.83
N GLU A 133 1.22 -13.09 10.39
CA GLU A 133 0.94 -14.43 10.93
C GLU A 133 2.09 -15.39 10.65
N LEU A 134 2.60 -15.45 9.42
CA LEU A 134 3.76 -16.28 9.07
C LEU A 134 4.99 -15.93 9.93
N VAL A 135 5.25 -14.64 10.10
CA VAL A 135 6.35 -14.14 10.95
C VAL A 135 6.17 -14.56 12.40
N LEU A 136 4.95 -14.45 12.93
CA LEU A 136 4.62 -14.86 14.32
C LEU A 136 4.93 -16.34 14.57
N PHE A 137 4.67 -17.19 13.58
CA PHE A 137 4.91 -18.63 13.69
C PHE A 137 6.28 -19.08 13.14
N GLY A 138 7.16 -18.15 12.79
CA GLY A 138 8.51 -18.46 12.31
C GLY A 138 8.56 -19.12 10.93
N ALA A 139 7.53 -18.91 10.11
CA ALA A 139 7.48 -19.44 8.75
C ALA A 139 8.24 -18.54 7.77
N ASP A 140 8.63 -19.13 6.62
CA ASP A 140 9.33 -18.42 5.56
C ASP A 140 8.41 -17.43 4.83
N ILE A 141 8.93 -16.23 4.60
CA ILE A 141 8.27 -15.15 3.87
C ILE A 141 9.02 -14.76 2.59
N HIS A 142 10.06 -15.51 2.23
CA HIS A 142 10.87 -15.25 1.05
C HIS A 142 10.01 -15.22 -0.23
N GLY A 143 10.21 -14.18 -1.05
CA GLY A 143 9.45 -13.97 -2.29
C GLY A 143 8.02 -13.43 -2.10
N LEU A 144 7.53 -13.33 -0.87
CA LEU A 144 6.21 -12.76 -0.56
C LEU A 144 6.27 -11.26 -0.22
N VAL A 145 7.44 -10.81 0.21
CA VAL A 145 7.75 -9.41 0.51
C VAL A 145 9.01 -8.99 -0.21
N PRO A 146 9.26 -7.69 -0.43
CA PRO A 146 10.54 -7.20 -0.92
C PRO A 146 11.70 -7.62 0.00
N GLU A 147 12.89 -7.83 -0.58
CA GLU A 147 14.07 -8.28 0.17
C GLU A 147 14.45 -7.35 1.34
N CYS A 148 14.30 -6.04 1.16
CA CYS A 148 14.53 -5.07 2.23
C CYS A 148 13.55 -5.25 3.41
N VAL A 149 12.31 -5.64 3.13
CA VAL A 149 11.29 -5.93 4.15
C VAL A 149 11.62 -7.21 4.89
N GLU A 150 12.00 -8.26 4.16
CA GLU A 150 12.43 -9.52 4.76
C GLU A 150 13.59 -9.31 5.73
N LYS A 151 14.64 -8.60 5.31
CA LYS A 151 15.78 -8.25 6.17
C LYS A 151 15.36 -7.46 7.42
N ALA A 152 14.51 -6.46 7.24
CA ALA A 152 14.04 -5.61 8.35
C ALA A 152 13.21 -6.39 9.38
N ILE A 153 12.40 -7.35 8.94
CA ILE A 153 11.61 -8.22 9.83
C ILE A 153 12.52 -9.16 10.63
N LEU A 154 13.50 -9.79 9.97
CA LEU A 154 14.47 -10.66 10.64
C LEU A 154 15.27 -9.90 11.71
N GLU A 155 15.73 -8.67 11.41
CA GLU A 155 16.40 -7.82 12.39
C GLU A 155 15.49 -7.44 13.57
N HIS A 156 14.22 -7.20 13.31
CA HIS A 156 13.25 -6.89 14.36
C HIS A 156 13.01 -8.06 15.30
N GLN A 157 12.91 -9.29 14.77
CA GLN A 157 12.76 -10.51 15.58
C GLN A 157 13.97 -10.80 16.45
N LEU A 158 15.18 -10.49 15.96
CA LEU A 158 16.42 -10.70 16.73
C LEU A 158 16.58 -9.72 17.91
N ARG A 159 15.84 -8.61 17.92
CA ARG A 159 15.88 -7.57 18.97
C ARG A 159 14.72 -7.67 19.97
N ALA A 160 13.72 -8.46 19.66
CA ALA A 160 12.56 -8.67 20.52
C ALA A 160 12.74 -9.89 21.44
#